data_c2ae8f90cfc8d299d3fe3297345f6529
#
_entry.id   c2ae8f90cfc8d299d3fe3297345f6529
#
_cell.length_a   1.000
_cell.length_b   1.000
_cell.length_c   1.000
_cell.angle_alpha   90.00
_cell.angle_beta   90.00
_cell.angle_gamma   90.00
#
_symmetry.space_group_name_H-M   'P 1'
#
loop_
_entity.id
_entity.type
_entity.pdbx_description
1 polymer ?
#
loop_
_entity_poly.entity_id
_entity_poly.type
_entity_poly.pdbx_seq_one_letter_code
_entity_poly.pdbx_strand_id
1 'polypeptide(L)'
;MAAGDTKIAYGASAALTQTNLDGLASSATHVAGWESGAIDNSSNLYVDYIINAVLRAESAGLSAGEIRVHLVAEQSDSTWPDVFDGTESAETVTDTNVRDAICRVAAVTATDTTASQDYFLNIPSVAAVFGGTCPRKFVVFITQSTGTTLETTGDPNQVYVKGVYYTTAQS
;
A
#
# COMPACT_ATOMS: atom_id res chain seq x y z
N MET A 1 24.61 23.71 10.63
CA MET A 1 25.14 22.80 9.59
C MET A 1 25.89 23.66 8.58
N ALA A 2 27.00 23.17 8.05
CA ALA A 2 27.74 23.92 7.04
C ALA A 2 26.95 23.95 5.72
N ALA A 3 27.17 25.02 4.90
CA ALA A 3 26.59 25.12 3.57
C ALA A 3 27.11 23.93 2.72
N GLY A 4 26.19 23.26 2.03
CA GLY A 4 26.49 22.09 1.20
C GLY A 4 26.33 20.72 1.88
N ASP A 5 26.04 20.67 3.19
CA ASP A 5 25.72 19.39 3.85
C ASP A 5 24.44 18.78 3.27
N THR A 6 24.50 17.49 2.91
CA THR A 6 23.32 16.73 2.45
C THR A 6 22.54 16.25 3.65
N LYS A 7 21.23 16.41 3.61
CA LYS A 7 20.31 15.91 4.63
C LYS A 7 19.10 15.20 4.01
N ILE A 8 18.50 14.31 4.78
CA ILE A 8 17.23 13.67 4.41
C ILE A 8 16.09 14.67 4.66
N ALA A 9 15.19 14.76 3.71
CA ALA A 9 13.96 15.54 3.80
C ALA A 9 12.75 14.70 3.40
N TYR A 10 11.58 15.13 3.82
CA TYR A 10 10.33 14.43 3.59
C TYR A 10 9.37 15.33 2.82
N GLY A 11 8.72 14.79 1.82
CA GLY A 11 7.62 15.43 1.12
C GLY A 11 6.37 15.59 1.99
N ALA A 12 5.38 16.27 1.48
CA ALA A 12 4.06 16.29 2.11
C ALA A 12 3.45 14.87 2.09
N SER A 13 2.68 14.55 3.12
CA SER A 13 1.86 13.33 3.11
C SER A 13 0.69 13.53 2.15
N ALA A 14 0.45 12.56 1.27
CA ALA A 14 -0.68 12.54 0.36
C ALA A 14 -1.56 11.32 0.66
N ALA A 15 -2.87 11.50 0.74
CA ALA A 15 -3.82 10.41 0.77
C ALA A 15 -3.95 9.82 -0.63
N LEU A 16 -4.00 8.50 -0.74
CA LEU A 16 -4.36 7.82 -1.98
C LEU A 16 -5.88 7.86 -2.17
N THR A 17 -6.35 7.86 -3.43
CA THR A 17 -7.76 7.61 -3.73
C THR A 17 -8.11 6.19 -3.34
N GLN A 18 -9.22 5.98 -2.66
CA GLN A 18 -9.56 4.70 -2.00
C GLN A 18 -11.05 4.35 -2.13
N THR A 19 -11.69 4.75 -3.23
CA THR A 19 -13.12 4.54 -3.48
C THR A 19 -13.53 3.07 -3.38
N ASN A 20 -12.67 2.15 -3.87
CA ASN A 20 -12.91 0.71 -3.85
C ASN A 20 -12.25 -0.02 -2.66
N LEU A 21 -11.58 0.70 -1.79
CA LEU A 21 -11.02 0.14 -0.55
C LEU A 21 -12.11 -0.04 0.51
N ASP A 22 -13.04 0.93 0.60
CA ASP A 22 -14.22 0.80 1.45
C ASP A 22 -15.12 -0.32 0.91
N GLY A 23 -15.53 -1.21 1.78
CA GLY A 23 -16.30 -2.39 1.39
C GLY A 23 -15.47 -3.50 0.73
N LEU A 24 -14.14 -3.43 0.74
CA LEU A 24 -13.29 -4.50 0.19
C LEU A 24 -13.66 -5.86 0.80
N ALA A 25 -14.02 -6.81 -0.06
CA ALA A 25 -14.44 -8.14 0.34
C ALA A 25 -13.28 -8.97 0.92
N SER A 26 -13.63 -9.91 1.81
CA SER A 26 -12.67 -10.87 2.36
C SER A 26 -12.22 -11.88 1.30
N SER A 27 -10.93 -12.15 1.27
CA SER A 27 -10.29 -13.14 0.39
C SER A 27 -9.41 -14.08 1.20
N ALA A 28 -9.89 -15.29 1.47
CA ALA A 28 -9.16 -16.29 2.27
C ALA A 28 -7.79 -16.66 1.67
N THR A 29 -7.64 -16.52 0.37
CA THR A 29 -6.38 -16.79 -0.36
C THR A 29 -5.56 -15.53 -0.60
N HIS A 30 -6.06 -14.33 -0.23
CA HIS A 30 -5.41 -13.05 -0.49
C HIS A 30 -5.08 -12.79 -1.97
N VAL A 31 -5.88 -13.31 -2.92
CA VAL A 31 -5.75 -13.02 -4.36
C VAL A 31 -6.64 -11.88 -4.80
N ALA A 32 -7.80 -11.69 -4.15
CA ALA A 32 -8.66 -10.54 -4.38
C ALA A 32 -8.31 -9.43 -3.38
N GLY A 33 -8.22 -8.21 -3.87
CA GLY A 33 -7.82 -7.06 -3.07
C GLY A 33 -8.12 -5.74 -3.77
N TRP A 34 -7.67 -4.66 -3.16
CA TRP A 34 -7.74 -3.30 -3.68
C TRP A 34 -6.38 -2.88 -4.23
N GLU A 35 -6.35 -2.41 -5.47
CA GLU A 35 -5.22 -1.73 -6.10
C GLU A 35 -5.35 -0.22 -5.95
N SER A 36 -4.29 0.46 -5.53
CA SER A 36 -4.25 1.93 -5.56
C SER A 36 -3.98 2.46 -6.95
N GLY A 37 -4.28 3.73 -7.20
CA GLY A 37 -3.67 4.44 -8.32
C GLY A 37 -2.13 4.38 -8.25
N ALA A 38 -1.48 4.41 -9.40
CA ALA A 38 -0.02 4.34 -9.48
C ALA A 38 0.66 5.50 -8.73
N ILE A 39 1.62 5.16 -7.89
CA ILE A 39 2.54 6.10 -7.27
C ILE A 39 3.70 6.29 -8.24
N ASP A 40 3.68 7.42 -8.98
CA ASP A 40 4.66 7.73 -10.02
C ASP A 40 5.80 8.57 -9.46
N ASN A 41 6.98 7.97 -9.41
CA ASN A 41 8.23 8.61 -8.96
C ASN A 41 9.06 9.20 -10.11
N SER A 42 8.59 9.16 -11.34
CA SER A 42 9.38 9.57 -12.51
C SER A 42 9.75 11.06 -12.53
N SER A 43 8.94 11.90 -11.89
CA SER A 43 9.15 13.34 -11.82
C SER A 43 9.79 13.81 -10.52
N ASN A 44 9.36 13.23 -9.39
CA ASN A 44 9.84 13.65 -8.07
C ASN A 44 11.21 13.07 -7.73
N LEU A 45 11.56 11.90 -8.29
CA LEU A 45 12.83 11.21 -8.08
C LEU A 45 13.16 11.03 -6.59
N TYR A 46 12.15 10.70 -5.78
CA TYR A 46 12.34 10.38 -4.37
C TYR A 46 13.21 9.12 -4.23
N VAL A 47 14.09 9.12 -3.27
CA VAL A 47 14.96 7.97 -3.00
C VAL A 47 14.20 6.85 -2.31
N ASP A 48 13.08 7.18 -1.64
CA ASP A 48 12.23 6.23 -0.95
C ASP A 48 10.82 6.79 -0.71
N TYR A 49 9.91 5.94 -0.23
CA TYR A 49 8.60 6.33 0.27
C TYR A 49 8.30 5.66 1.60
N ILE A 50 7.51 6.34 2.42
CA ILE A 50 6.88 5.81 3.62
C ILE A 50 5.39 5.69 3.32
N ILE A 51 4.78 4.56 3.68
CA ILE A 51 3.34 4.32 3.54
C ILE A 51 2.75 4.01 4.91
N ASN A 52 1.62 4.61 5.21
CA ASN A 52 0.83 4.34 6.41
C ASN A 52 -0.59 4.01 5.98
N ALA A 53 -1.14 2.93 6.51
CA ALA A 53 -2.54 2.56 6.32
C ALA A 53 -3.25 2.43 7.66
N VAL A 54 -4.50 2.89 7.69
CA VAL A 54 -5.46 2.63 8.77
C VAL A 54 -6.63 1.91 8.13
N LEU A 55 -6.96 0.72 8.61
CA LEU A 55 -7.99 -0.13 8.02
C LEU A 55 -8.90 -0.64 9.13
N ARG A 56 -10.19 -0.72 8.85
CA ARG A 56 -11.21 -1.20 9.78
C ARG A 56 -12.11 -2.22 9.09
N ALA A 57 -12.32 -3.36 9.70
CA ALA A 57 -13.27 -4.36 9.23
C ALA A 57 -14.67 -4.12 9.80
N GLU A 58 -15.70 -4.46 9.02
CA GLU A 58 -17.08 -4.48 9.47
C GLU A 58 -17.24 -5.42 10.68
N SER A 59 -18.14 -5.06 11.59
CA SER A 59 -18.37 -5.86 12.80
C SER A 59 -19.20 -7.13 12.54
N ALA A 60 -20.08 -7.11 11.55
CA ALA A 60 -20.95 -8.24 11.25
C ALA A 60 -20.21 -9.35 10.50
N GLY A 61 -20.13 -10.54 11.06
CA GLY A 61 -19.45 -11.68 10.45
C GLY A 61 -17.93 -11.68 10.60
N LEU A 62 -17.37 -10.76 11.38
CA LEU A 62 -15.94 -10.64 11.62
C LEU A 62 -15.37 -11.92 12.24
N SER A 63 -14.30 -12.42 11.66
CA SER A 63 -13.51 -13.56 12.16
C SER A 63 -12.04 -13.16 12.29
N ALA A 64 -11.29 -13.89 13.09
CA ALA A 64 -9.85 -13.76 13.13
C ALA A 64 -9.24 -14.10 11.75
N GLY A 65 -8.35 -13.25 11.29
CA GLY A 65 -7.71 -13.38 9.98
C GLY A 65 -6.50 -12.46 9.89
N GLU A 66 -6.22 -11.98 8.68
CA GLU A 66 -5.11 -11.08 8.43
C GLU A 66 -5.49 -9.97 7.45
N ILE A 67 -4.85 -8.82 7.60
CA ILE A 67 -4.79 -7.79 6.58
C ILE A 67 -3.34 -7.73 6.09
N ARG A 68 -3.16 -7.73 4.77
CA ARG A 68 -1.85 -7.67 4.13
C ARG A 68 -1.76 -6.49 3.20
N VAL A 69 -0.68 -5.76 3.30
CA VAL A 69 -0.30 -4.73 2.33
C VAL A 69 0.84 -5.28 1.48
N HIS A 70 0.62 -5.30 0.19
CA HIS A 70 1.61 -5.68 -0.80
C HIS A 70 2.00 -4.46 -1.62
N LEU A 71 3.20 -4.49 -2.18
CA LEU A 71 3.66 -3.54 -3.17
C LEU A 71 3.94 -4.26 -4.49
N VAL A 72 3.48 -3.68 -5.59
CA VAL A 72 3.67 -4.22 -6.94
C VAL A 72 4.30 -3.14 -7.80
N ALA A 73 5.48 -3.42 -8.39
CA ALA A 73 6.15 -2.49 -9.29
C ALA A 73 5.72 -2.71 -10.74
N GLU A 74 5.71 -1.64 -11.55
CA GLU A 74 5.60 -1.79 -13.02
C GLU A 74 6.77 -2.62 -13.55
N GLN A 75 6.54 -3.39 -14.63
CA GLN A 75 7.57 -4.20 -15.27
C GLN A 75 8.39 -3.41 -16.27
N SER A 76 7.76 -2.44 -16.93
CA SER A 76 8.37 -1.51 -17.87
C SER A 76 7.56 -0.22 -17.90
N ASP A 77 8.02 0.79 -18.64
CA ASP A 77 7.48 2.16 -18.64
C ASP A 77 5.95 2.30 -18.81
N SER A 78 5.25 1.25 -19.16
CA SER A 78 3.78 1.25 -19.30
C SER A 78 3.16 -0.14 -19.15
N THR A 79 3.91 -1.10 -18.63
CA THR A 79 3.46 -2.50 -18.51
C THR A 79 3.45 -2.91 -17.05
N TRP A 80 2.31 -3.36 -16.59
CA TRP A 80 2.11 -3.91 -15.27
C TRP A 80 2.02 -5.45 -15.31
N PRO A 81 2.34 -6.12 -14.22
CA PRO A 81 2.19 -7.57 -14.15
C PRO A 81 0.74 -7.98 -13.90
N ASP A 82 0.33 -9.10 -14.53
CA ASP A 82 -0.98 -9.75 -14.35
C ASP A 82 -2.17 -8.80 -14.60
N VAL A 83 -3.00 -8.58 -13.60
CA VAL A 83 -4.22 -7.75 -13.66
C VAL A 83 -3.99 -6.28 -13.33
N PHE A 84 -2.84 -5.94 -12.78
CA PHE A 84 -2.54 -4.56 -12.38
C PHE A 84 -2.42 -3.63 -13.58
N ASP A 85 -2.91 -2.40 -13.43
CA ASP A 85 -2.82 -1.38 -14.49
C ASP A 85 -2.45 0.02 -13.97
N GLY A 86 -2.31 0.17 -12.65
CA GLY A 86 -2.02 1.45 -12.01
C GLY A 86 -3.24 2.35 -11.85
N THR A 87 -4.45 1.80 -12.03
CA THR A 87 -5.71 2.50 -11.79
C THR A 87 -6.33 2.00 -10.48
N GLU A 88 -6.89 2.91 -9.69
CA GLU A 88 -7.55 2.53 -8.44
C GLU A 88 -8.78 1.67 -8.73
N SER A 89 -8.78 0.41 -8.23
CA SER A 89 -9.82 -0.59 -8.49
C SER A 89 -9.76 -1.77 -7.51
N ALA A 90 -10.81 -2.58 -7.53
CA ALA A 90 -10.79 -3.91 -6.93
C ALA A 90 -10.26 -4.92 -7.95
N GLU A 91 -9.19 -5.62 -7.61
CA GLU A 91 -8.51 -6.55 -8.50
C GLU A 91 -8.47 -7.97 -7.96
N THR A 92 -8.39 -8.95 -8.87
CA THR A 92 -8.21 -10.36 -8.52
C THR A 92 -7.05 -10.94 -9.30
N VAL A 93 -5.92 -11.11 -8.62
CA VAL A 93 -4.72 -11.75 -9.18
C VAL A 93 -5.03 -13.18 -9.61
N THR A 94 -4.48 -13.62 -10.74
CA THR A 94 -4.81 -14.89 -11.40
C THR A 94 -4.80 -16.08 -10.44
N ASP A 95 -3.79 -16.21 -9.59
CA ASP A 95 -3.72 -17.25 -8.55
C ASP A 95 -2.71 -16.89 -7.44
N THR A 96 -2.58 -17.78 -6.44
CA THR A 96 -1.66 -17.56 -5.31
C THR A 96 -0.19 -17.60 -5.72
N ASN A 97 0.20 -18.39 -6.73
CA ASN A 97 1.59 -18.45 -7.18
C ASN A 97 1.98 -17.18 -7.92
N VAL A 98 1.07 -16.64 -8.73
CA VAL A 98 1.27 -15.35 -9.41
C VAL A 98 1.38 -14.24 -8.37
N ARG A 99 0.44 -14.17 -7.40
CA ARG A 99 0.52 -13.21 -6.30
C ARG A 99 1.88 -13.28 -5.60
N ASP A 100 2.34 -14.45 -5.20
CA ASP A 100 3.61 -14.64 -4.47
C ASP A 100 4.83 -14.28 -5.32
N ALA A 101 4.72 -14.38 -6.65
CA ALA A 101 5.79 -13.99 -7.57
C ALA A 101 5.91 -12.47 -7.76
N ILE A 102 4.78 -11.77 -7.87
CA ILE A 102 4.77 -10.35 -8.28
C ILE A 102 4.47 -9.38 -7.13
N CYS A 103 3.70 -9.80 -6.11
CA CYS A 103 3.33 -8.96 -4.98
C CYS A 103 4.35 -9.11 -3.85
N ARG A 104 5.02 -8.01 -3.50
CA ARG A 104 5.94 -7.99 -2.36
C ARG A 104 5.17 -7.68 -1.10
N VAL A 105 5.10 -8.63 -0.16
CA VAL A 105 4.48 -8.38 1.15
C VAL A 105 5.30 -7.33 1.89
N ALA A 106 4.67 -6.19 2.19
CA ALA A 106 5.30 -5.05 2.83
C ALA A 106 4.91 -4.91 4.30
N ALA A 107 3.64 -5.24 4.64
CA ALA A 107 3.16 -5.27 6.01
C ALA A 107 2.05 -6.31 6.17
N VAL A 108 1.96 -6.91 7.35
CA VAL A 108 0.90 -7.84 7.74
C VAL A 108 0.47 -7.52 9.16
N THR A 109 -0.83 -7.53 9.42
CA THR A 109 -1.38 -7.51 10.78
C THR A 109 -2.41 -8.61 10.93
N ALA A 110 -2.35 -9.32 12.07
CA ALA A 110 -3.42 -10.22 12.46
C ALA A 110 -4.62 -9.41 12.92
N THR A 111 -5.82 -9.88 12.60
CA THR A 111 -7.06 -9.31 13.07
C THR A 111 -7.72 -10.26 14.08
N ASP A 112 -8.51 -9.71 14.98
CA ASP A 112 -9.34 -10.46 15.91
C ASP A 112 -10.85 -10.25 15.60
N THR A 113 -11.70 -10.61 16.53
CA THR A 113 -13.16 -10.46 16.42
C THR A 113 -13.68 -9.19 17.11
N THR A 114 -12.81 -8.23 17.42
CA THR A 114 -13.19 -6.97 18.06
C THR A 114 -13.81 -6.04 17.04
N ALA A 115 -15.08 -5.72 17.21
CA ALA A 115 -15.82 -4.85 16.31
C ALA A 115 -15.24 -3.44 16.27
N SER A 116 -15.23 -2.83 15.08
CA SER A 116 -14.84 -1.44 14.85
C SER A 116 -13.40 -1.08 15.30
N GLN A 117 -12.51 -2.07 15.30
CA GLN A 117 -11.11 -1.85 15.63
C GLN A 117 -10.35 -1.32 14.43
N ASP A 118 -9.51 -0.31 14.65
CA ASP A 118 -8.56 0.19 13.66
C ASP A 118 -7.28 -0.64 13.67
N TYR A 119 -6.85 -1.06 12.50
CA TYR A 119 -5.60 -1.76 12.26
C TYR A 119 -4.62 -0.83 11.56
N PHE A 120 -3.51 -0.57 12.21
CA PHE A 120 -2.47 0.34 11.70
C PHE A 120 -1.34 -0.47 11.07
N LEU A 121 -1.05 -0.19 9.80
CA LEU A 121 0.07 -0.79 9.08
C LEU A 121 1.03 0.32 8.65
N ASN A 122 2.31 0.11 8.91
CA ASN A 122 3.37 1.04 8.55
C ASN A 122 4.42 0.35 7.70
N ILE A 123 4.74 0.95 6.56
CA ILE A 123 5.84 0.55 5.68
C ILE A 123 6.86 1.69 5.73
N PRO A 124 7.91 1.56 6.54
CA PRO A 124 8.88 2.64 6.77
C PRO A 124 9.80 2.91 5.57
N SER A 125 9.88 1.96 4.63
CA SER A 125 10.73 2.07 3.44
C SER A 125 10.19 1.18 2.31
N VAL A 126 9.71 1.79 1.24
CA VAL A 126 9.34 1.09 0.01
C VAL A 126 10.59 0.52 -0.67
N ALA A 127 11.68 1.29 -0.70
CA ALA A 127 12.95 0.83 -1.26
C ALA A 127 13.45 -0.48 -0.62
N ALA A 128 13.29 -0.63 0.69
CA ALA A 128 13.69 -1.86 1.38
C ALA A 128 12.87 -3.07 0.93
N VAL A 129 11.57 -2.90 0.66
CA VAL A 129 10.69 -3.99 0.16
C VAL A 129 11.14 -4.46 -1.22
N PHE A 130 11.68 -3.56 -2.05
CA PHE A 130 12.20 -3.87 -3.39
C PHE A 130 13.72 -4.12 -3.43
N GLY A 131 14.35 -4.42 -2.29
CA GLY A 131 15.77 -4.79 -2.24
C GLY A 131 16.74 -3.63 -2.26
N GLY A 132 16.31 -2.42 -1.90
CA GLY A 132 17.15 -1.24 -1.69
C GLY A 132 17.00 -0.13 -2.73
N THR A 133 16.15 -0.35 -3.75
CA THR A 133 15.90 0.68 -4.77
C THR A 133 14.40 0.93 -4.88
N CYS A 134 13.98 2.18 -4.79
CA CYS A 134 12.60 2.56 -4.99
C CYS A 134 12.22 2.41 -6.48
N PRO A 135 11.14 1.70 -6.81
CA PRO A 135 10.67 1.57 -8.19
C PRO A 135 10.30 2.93 -8.80
N ARG A 136 10.37 3.02 -10.11
CA ARG A 136 9.91 4.19 -10.84
C ARG A 136 8.41 4.41 -10.68
N LYS A 137 7.63 3.33 -10.79
CA LYS A 137 6.20 3.31 -10.46
C LYS A 137 5.86 2.05 -9.70
N PHE A 138 4.93 2.18 -8.79
CA PHE A 138 4.39 1.05 -8.04
C PHE A 138 2.96 1.34 -7.59
N VAL A 139 2.25 0.29 -7.25
CA VAL A 139 0.93 0.36 -6.61
C VAL A 139 0.96 -0.29 -5.24
N VAL A 140 0.05 0.13 -4.38
CA VAL A 140 -0.28 -0.56 -3.12
C VAL A 140 -1.42 -1.52 -3.42
N PHE A 141 -1.26 -2.79 -3.04
CA PHE A 141 -2.30 -3.80 -3.16
C PHE A 141 -2.64 -4.33 -1.77
N ILE A 142 -3.87 -4.08 -1.33
CA ILE A 142 -4.35 -4.47 0.01
C ILE A 142 -5.32 -5.63 -0.12
N THR A 143 -5.06 -6.69 0.66
CA THR A 143 -5.92 -7.86 0.76
C THR A 143 -6.28 -8.12 2.22
N GLN A 144 -7.41 -8.75 2.48
CA GLN A 144 -7.83 -9.09 3.83
C GLN A 144 -8.56 -10.43 3.86
N SER A 145 -8.53 -11.13 5.01
CA SER A 145 -9.17 -12.43 5.24
C SER A 145 -9.99 -12.45 6.52
N THR A 146 -10.65 -11.34 6.87
CA THR A 146 -11.38 -11.16 8.12
C THR A 146 -12.78 -11.82 8.15
N GLY A 147 -13.20 -12.47 7.04
CA GLY A 147 -14.51 -13.10 6.92
C GLY A 147 -15.65 -12.11 6.58
N THR A 148 -15.41 -10.82 6.66
CA THR A 148 -16.35 -9.75 6.31
C THR A 148 -15.72 -8.73 5.38
N THR A 149 -16.43 -7.67 5.02
CA THR A 149 -15.87 -6.55 4.25
C THR A 149 -15.11 -5.56 5.14
N LEU A 150 -14.28 -4.71 4.54
CA LEU A 150 -13.82 -3.51 5.24
C LEU A 150 -14.99 -2.54 5.46
N GLU A 151 -14.93 -1.78 6.55
CA GLU A 151 -15.97 -0.81 6.95
C GLU A 151 -16.21 0.23 5.85
N THR A 152 -17.49 0.56 5.60
CA THR A 152 -17.88 1.57 4.59
C THR A 152 -18.35 2.88 5.21
N THR A 153 -18.68 2.88 6.51
CA THR A 153 -19.32 4.02 7.15
C THR A 153 -18.30 4.99 7.76
N GLY A 154 -18.30 6.22 7.28
CA GLY A 154 -17.48 7.29 7.86
C GLY A 154 -16.05 7.37 7.35
N ASP A 155 -15.75 6.72 6.21
CA ASP A 155 -14.43 6.76 5.55
C ASP A 155 -13.27 6.35 6.50
N PRO A 156 -13.36 5.17 7.14
CA PRO A 156 -12.38 4.76 8.15
C PRO A 156 -11.08 4.22 7.54
N ASN A 157 -11.13 3.74 6.28
CA ASN A 157 -9.99 3.13 5.63
C ASN A 157 -9.19 4.20 4.91
N GLN A 158 -7.92 4.36 5.27
CA GLN A 158 -7.08 5.41 4.71
C GLN A 158 -5.67 4.91 4.45
N VAL A 159 -5.12 5.30 3.30
CA VAL A 159 -3.73 5.00 2.92
C VAL A 159 -3.03 6.30 2.56
N TYR A 160 -1.93 6.56 3.23
CA TYR A 160 -1.11 7.75 3.02
C TYR A 160 0.26 7.37 2.51
N VAL A 161 0.77 8.17 1.58
CA VAL A 161 2.13 8.03 1.04
C VAL A 161 2.92 9.31 1.26
N LYS A 162 4.23 9.18 1.55
CA LYS A 162 5.14 10.28 1.74
C LYS A 162 6.48 9.98 1.10
N GLY A 163 6.93 10.82 0.17
CA GLY A 163 8.24 10.69 -0.46
C GLY A 163 9.39 11.13 0.46
N VAL A 164 10.52 10.49 0.31
CA VAL A 164 11.79 10.77 1.01
C VAL A 164 12.82 11.20 -0.03
N TYR A 165 13.56 12.26 0.21
CA TYR A 165 14.55 12.78 -0.73
C TYR A 165 15.74 13.42 -0.02
N TYR A 166 16.82 13.59 -0.77
CA TYR A 166 17.96 14.36 -0.30
C TYR A 166 17.83 15.84 -0.67
N THR A 167 18.22 16.70 0.24
CA THR A 167 18.31 18.14 0.01
C THR A 167 19.63 18.66 0.56
N THR A 168 20.13 19.76 0.01
CA THR A 168 21.31 20.45 0.53
C THR A 168 20.90 21.50 1.56
N ALA A 169 21.69 21.67 2.61
CA ALA A 169 21.52 22.80 3.53
C ALA A 169 21.77 24.11 2.75
N GLN A 170 20.78 25.00 2.73
CA GLN A 170 21.01 26.36 2.27
C GLN A 170 21.67 27.16 3.41
N SER A 171 22.64 27.97 3.06
CA SER A 171 23.31 28.90 3.97
C SER A 171 22.41 30.08 4.32
#